data_968547433dd3eb0b55bd99b16d5ebc7d
#
_entry.id   968547433dd3eb0b55bd99b16d5ebc7d
#
_cell.length_a   1.000
_cell.length_b   1.000
_cell.length_c   1.000
_cell.angle_alpha   90.00
_cell.angle_beta   90.00
_cell.angle_gamma   90.00
#
_symmetry.space_group_name_H-M   'P 1'
#
loop_
_entity.id
_entity.type
_entity.pdbx_description
1 polymer ?
#
loop_
_entity_poly.entity_id
_entity_poly.type
_entity_poly.pdbx_seq_one_letter_code
_entity_poly.pdbx_strand_id
1 'polypeptide(L)'
;MVLGYDLSNQIEVNYYLDNFNFSSPLLINVDLTNIDSSEEYTTYSGYQLVWNDEFNYEGAPSYQKWHLQYIPIIEAGWANDEKQHYTTRRDNSFVSEGTLKIVAKKELFAYDGINKTYTSARLNSKFDIRYGRIDVRAKLPSSKGTWPAIWTLGTNIGEIGNYYGTSQGNVGWPECG
;
A
#
# COMPACT_ATOMS: atom_id res chain seq x y z
N MET A 1 -2.26 0.69 -2.28
CA MET A 1 -3.38 -0.27 -2.13
C MET A 1 -4.66 0.54 -1.94
N VAL A 2 -5.61 0.39 -2.82
CA VAL A 2 -6.89 1.10 -2.80
C VAL A 2 -7.99 0.11 -2.43
N LEU A 3 -8.89 0.50 -1.54
CA LEU A 3 -10.01 -0.32 -1.10
C LEU A 3 -11.34 0.23 -1.58
N GLY A 4 -12.13 -0.59 -2.24
CA GLY A 4 -13.50 -0.29 -2.61
C GLY A 4 -14.53 -0.78 -1.59
N TYR A 5 -15.81 -0.63 -1.87
CA TYR A 5 -16.93 -0.59 -0.93
C TYR A 5 -17.60 -1.91 -0.57
N ASP A 6 -18.12 -1.99 0.67
CA ASP A 6 -19.34 -2.72 0.96
C ASP A 6 -20.37 -1.78 1.61
N LEU A 7 -21.59 -1.76 1.10
CA LEU A 7 -22.67 -0.87 1.57
C LEU A 7 -23.65 -1.56 2.54
N SER A 8 -23.50 -2.83 2.82
CA SER A 8 -24.43 -3.58 3.65
C SER A 8 -23.77 -4.09 4.93
N ASN A 9 -24.15 -3.53 6.06
CA ASN A 9 -23.87 -4.01 7.42
C ASN A 9 -22.40 -4.05 7.87
N GLN A 10 -22.17 -3.56 9.05
CA GLN A 10 -20.98 -3.64 9.92
C GLN A 10 -20.03 -4.81 9.59
N ILE A 11 -19.24 -4.70 8.53
CA ILE A 11 -18.25 -5.71 8.20
C ILE A 11 -16.88 -5.05 8.35
N GLU A 12 -16.15 -5.52 9.32
CA GLU A 12 -14.71 -5.33 9.37
C GLU A 12 -14.11 -6.23 8.29
N VAL A 13 -13.49 -5.61 7.28
CA VAL A 13 -12.86 -6.35 6.19
C VAL A 13 -11.37 -6.30 6.40
N ASN A 14 -10.79 -7.43 6.73
CA ASN A 14 -9.37 -7.58 6.97
C ASN A 14 -8.66 -8.09 5.70
N TYR A 15 -7.59 -7.42 5.34
CA TYR A 15 -6.64 -7.87 4.33
C TYR A 15 -5.39 -8.34 5.02
N TYR A 16 -4.86 -9.44 4.55
CA TYR A 16 -3.60 -9.96 5.04
C TYR A 16 -2.62 -9.96 3.88
N LEU A 17 -1.54 -9.19 4.02
CA LEU A 17 -0.36 -9.30 3.18
C LEU A 17 0.70 -10.05 3.97
N ASP A 18 1.21 -11.10 3.40
CA ASP A 18 2.16 -11.99 4.03
C ASP A 18 3.59 -11.69 3.54
N ASN A 19 3.75 -11.56 2.23
CA ASN A 19 5.05 -11.27 1.63
C ASN A 19 4.92 -10.20 0.57
N PHE A 20 5.88 -9.30 0.52
CA PHE A 20 5.99 -8.33 -0.53
C PHE A 20 7.46 -8.24 -0.97
N ASN A 21 7.78 -8.81 -2.13
CA ASN A 21 9.15 -8.95 -2.59
C ASN A 21 9.34 -8.27 -3.95
N PHE A 22 10.39 -7.48 -4.08
CA PHE A 22 10.87 -6.97 -5.35
C PHE A 22 12.17 -7.66 -5.73
N SER A 23 12.23 -8.21 -6.93
CA SER A 23 13.42 -8.81 -7.49
C SER A 23 13.80 -8.12 -8.81
N SER A 24 15.05 -7.80 -8.94
CA SER A 24 15.63 -7.21 -10.17
C SER A 24 16.46 -8.25 -10.93
N PRO A 25 16.61 -8.13 -12.25
CA PRO A 25 17.66 -8.86 -12.96
C PRO A 25 19.01 -8.61 -12.30
N LEU A 26 19.90 -9.59 -12.31
CA LEU A 26 21.23 -9.48 -11.71
C LEU A 26 21.96 -8.26 -12.28
N LEU A 27 22.04 -7.21 -11.50
CA LEU A 27 22.75 -5.98 -11.80
C LEU A 27 24.00 -5.89 -10.92
N ILE A 28 25.06 -5.38 -11.47
CA ILE A 28 26.28 -5.06 -10.69
C ILE A 28 25.97 -3.79 -9.87
N ASN A 29 26.15 -3.84 -8.55
CA ASN A 29 25.96 -2.75 -7.59
C ASN A 29 24.51 -2.41 -7.22
N VAL A 30 23.73 -3.37 -6.78
CA VAL A 30 22.43 -3.12 -6.12
C VAL A 30 22.64 -2.90 -4.62
N ASP A 31 21.99 -1.88 -4.07
CA ASP A 31 21.94 -1.68 -2.63
C ASP A 31 21.01 -2.71 -1.99
N LEU A 32 21.57 -3.61 -1.20
CA LEU A 32 20.86 -4.69 -0.53
C LEU A 32 20.51 -4.36 0.94
N THR A 33 20.67 -3.13 1.38
CA THR A 33 20.39 -2.74 2.77
C THR A 33 18.91 -2.81 3.14
N ASN A 34 18.02 -2.87 2.14
CA ASN A 34 16.57 -2.95 2.32
C ASN A 34 16.04 -4.40 2.38
N ILE A 35 16.93 -5.39 2.41
CA ILE A 35 16.54 -6.80 2.48
C ILE A 35 16.54 -7.27 3.93
N ASP A 36 15.41 -7.83 4.36
CA ASP A 36 15.38 -8.66 5.55
C ASP A 36 15.80 -10.08 5.18
N SER A 37 17.05 -10.43 5.49
CA SER A 37 17.63 -11.74 5.19
C SER A 37 17.30 -12.81 6.24
N SER A 38 16.53 -12.47 7.27
CA SER A 38 16.13 -13.43 8.32
C SER A 38 15.07 -14.42 7.86
N GLU A 39 14.45 -14.18 6.71
CA GLU A 39 13.33 -14.95 6.20
C GLU A 39 13.67 -15.71 4.91
N GLU A 40 13.02 -16.86 4.73
CA GLU A 40 13.06 -17.61 3.47
C GLU A 40 12.18 -16.89 2.42
N TYR A 41 12.76 -16.52 1.31
CA TYR A 41 12.06 -15.97 0.16
C TYR A 41 12.28 -16.83 -1.09
N THR A 42 11.36 -16.76 -2.01
CA THR A 42 11.47 -17.49 -3.27
C THR A 42 12.57 -16.88 -4.14
N THR A 43 13.54 -17.71 -4.52
CA THR A 43 14.60 -17.30 -5.43
C THR A 43 14.27 -17.68 -6.87
N TYR A 44 14.65 -16.83 -7.81
CA TYR A 44 14.47 -17.04 -9.24
C TYR A 44 15.80 -16.96 -9.98
N SER A 45 16.03 -17.89 -10.89
CA SER A 45 17.25 -17.87 -11.70
C SER A 45 17.35 -16.56 -12.50
N GLY A 46 18.48 -15.88 -12.40
CA GLY A 46 18.73 -14.61 -13.09
C GLY A 46 18.15 -13.38 -12.38
N TYR A 47 17.55 -13.54 -11.19
CA TYR A 47 17.05 -12.44 -10.38
C TYR A 47 17.74 -12.38 -9.02
N GLN A 48 17.85 -11.18 -8.51
CA GLN A 48 18.31 -10.90 -7.16
C GLN A 48 17.20 -10.18 -6.41
N LEU A 49 16.93 -10.61 -5.18
CA LEU A 49 16.04 -9.87 -4.29
C LEU A 49 16.68 -8.52 -3.96
N VAL A 50 15.91 -7.43 -4.07
CA VAL A 50 16.38 -6.08 -3.84
C VAL A 50 15.59 -5.35 -2.75
N TRP A 51 14.42 -5.83 -2.45
CA TRP A 51 13.57 -5.33 -1.37
C TRP A 51 12.50 -6.36 -0.99
N ASN A 52 12.19 -6.45 0.29
CA ASN A 52 11.09 -7.26 0.81
C ASN A 52 10.50 -6.66 2.08
N ASP A 53 9.30 -7.07 2.43
CA ASP A 53 8.72 -6.94 3.76
C ASP A 53 7.88 -8.19 4.04
N GLU A 54 8.38 -9.02 4.94
CA GLU A 54 7.76 -10.29 5.35
C GLU A 54 6.86 -10.11 6.58
N PHE A 55 6.76 -8.88 7.09
CA PHE A 55 5.89 -8.49 8.21
C PHE A 55 6.12 -9.27 9.51
N ASN A 56 7.37 -9.68 9.78
CA ASN A 56 7.76 -10.45 10.97
C ASN A 56 8.00 -9.59 12.20
N TYR A 57 7.14 -8.61 12.40
CA TYR A 57 7.15 -7.70 13.54
C TYR A 57 5.72 -7.40 13.98
N GLU A 58 5.58 -6.74 15.12
CA GLU A 58 4.29 -6.33 15.66
C GLU A 58 4.17 -4.80 15.67
N GLY A 59 3.01 -4.28 15.34
CA GLY A 59 2.73 -2.86 15.49
C GLY A 59 2.30 -2.13 14.23
N ALA A 60 2.76 -0.89 14.04
CA ALA A 60 2.50 -0.15 12.82
C ALA A 60 3.33 -0.70 11.65
N PRO A 61 2.87 -0.56 10.40
CA PRO A 61 3.73 -0.82 9.24
C PRO A 61 5.04 -0.04 9.35
N SER A 62 6.16 -0.68 9.03
CA SER A 62 7.47 -0.06 9.15
C SER A 62 7.54 1.26 8.39
N TYR A 63 7.74 2.37 9.10
CA TYR A 63 7.87 3.68 8.47
C TYR A 63 9.12 3.80 7.58
N GLN A 64 10.08 2.91 7.71
CA GLN A 64 11.26 2.85 6.85
C GLN A 64 10.90 2.29 5.47
N LYS A 65 9.92 1.40 5.40
CA LYS A 65 9.50 0.70 4.18
C LYS A 65 8.23 1.28 3.56
N TRP A 66 7.32 1.82 4.39
CA TRP A 66 5.98 2.23 3.97
C TRP A 66 5.68 3.68 4.35
N HIS A 67 5.02 4.37 3.44
CA HIS A 67 4.36 5.64 3.68
C HIS A 67 2.85 5.44 3.69
N LEU A 68 2.19 5.93 4.73
CA LEU A 68 0.73 5.90 4.82
C LEU A 68 0.18 7.20 4.23
N GLN A 69 -0.43 7.09 3.07
CA GLN A 69 -1.06 8.22 2.40
C GLN A 69 -2.45 8.46 2.97
N TYR A 70 -2.68 9.63 3.54
CA TYR A 70 -3.93 9.99 4.21
C TYR A 70 -4.50 11.34 3.77
N ILE A 71 -3.72 12.14 3.05
CA ILE A 71 -4.17 13.43 2.53
C ILE A 71 -5.03 13.16 1.29
N PRO A 72 -6.29 13.64 1.25
CA PRO A 72 -7.15 13.51 0.08
C PRO A 72 -6.53 14.14 -1.17
N ILE A 73 -6.71 13.48 -2.31
CA ILE A 73 -6.07 13.88 -3.58
C ILE A 73 -6.90 14.85 -4.40
N ILE A 74 -8.16 15.03 -4.05
CA ILE A 74 -9.08 15.99 -4.65
C ILE A 74 -9.93 16.68 -3.58
N GLU A 75 -10.55 17.81 -3.90
CA GLU A 75 -11.40 18.56 -2.96
C GLU A 75 -12.56 17.73 -2.36
N ALA A 76 -13.08 16.76 -3.12
CA ALA A 76 -14.15 15.86 -2.64
C ALA A 76 -13.64 14.65 -1.85
N GLY A 77 -12.33 14.53 -1.66
CA GLY A 77 -11.70 13.41 -0.95
C GLY A 77 -10.79 12.57 -1.84
N TRP A 78 -11.27 11.41 -2.28
CA TRP A 78 -10.52 10.44 -3.07
C TRP A 78 -11.18 10.25 -4.44
N ALA A 79 -10.39 9.83 -5.44
CA ALA A 79 -10.90 9.56 -6.78
C ALA A 79 -11.93 8.40 -6.80
N ASN A 80 -12.55 8.18 -7.96
CA ASN A 80 -13.43 7.03 -8.23
C ASN A 80 -14.62 6.87 -7.26
N ASP A 81 -15.18 7.97 -6.75
CA ASP A 81 -16.28 7.92 -5.76
C ASP A 81 -15.97 7.13 -4.48
N GLU A 82 -14.72 7.00 -4.12
CA GLU A 82 -14.30 6.32 -2.91
C GLU A 82 -15.00 6.88 -1.66
N LYS A 83 -15.64 6.02 -0.87
CA LYS A 83 -16.48 6.43 0.28
C LYS A 83 -15.70 6.50 1.59
N GLN A 84 -14.45 6.05 1.61
CA GLN A 84 -13.59 6.08 2.77
C GLN A 84 -12.65 7.28 2.77
N HIS A 85 -12.17 7.63 3.97
CA HIS A 85 -10.88 8.27 4.17
C HIS A 85 -9.82 7.22 4.43
N TYR A 86 -8.62 7.43 3.92
CA TYR A 86 -7.46 6.70 4.38
C TYR A 86 -6.86 7.39 5.60
N THR A 87 -6.36 6.61 6.53
CA THR A 87 -5.82 7.12 7.80
C THR A 87 -4.47 6.49 8.12
N THR A 88 -3.75 7.10 9.04
CA THR A 88 -2.49 6.56 9.60
C THR A 88 -2.72 5.77 10.89
N ARG A 89 -3.99 5.54 11.26
CA ARG A 89 -4.33 4.88 12.53
C ARG A 89 -4.02 3.39 12.48
N ARG A 90 -3.60 2.85 13.61
CA ARG A 90 -3.42 1.40 13.78
C ARG A 90 -4.72 0.61 13.63
N ASP A 91 -5.86 1.25 13.79
CA ASP A 91 -7.18 0.66 13.53
C ASP A 91 -7.40 0.31 12.05
N ASN A 92 -6.71 0.99 11.14
CA ASN A 92 -6.83 0.77 9.71
C ASN A 92 -5.62 0.06 9.09
N SER A 93 -4.45 0.09 9.74
CA SER A 93 -3.31 -0.71 9.31
C SER A 93 -2.38 -1.07 10.44
N PHE A 94 -2.04 -2.34 10.54
CA PHE A 94 -1.11 -2.86 11.54
C PHE A 94 -0.52 -4.20 11.10
N VAL A 95 0.63 -4.52 11.67
CA VAL A 95 1.30 -5.80 11.49
C VAL A 95 1.12 -6.63 12.74
N SER A 96 0.71 -7.87 12.57
CA SER A 96 0.66 -8.89 13.63
C SER A 96 0.65 -10.28 13.02
N GLU A 97 1.16 -11.24 13.76
CA GLU A 97 1.15 -12.65 13.36
C GLU A 97 1.71 -12.87 11.95
N GLY A 98 2.84 -12.21 11.64
CA GLY A 98 3.52 -12.33 10.35
C GLY A 98 2.77 -11.75 9.17
N THR A 99 1.80 -10.86 9.36
CA THR A 99 1.03 -10.29 8.24
C THR A 99 0.71 -8.82 8.46
N LEU A 100 0.73 -8.03 7.39
CA LEU A 100 0.13 -6.70 7.36
C LEU A 100 -1.40 -6.83 7.22
N LYS A 101 -2.13 -6.25 8.17
CA LYS A 101 -3.59 -6.11 8.12
C LYS A 101 -3.93 -4.72 7.61
N ILE A 102 -4.80 -4.66 6.61
CA ILE A 102 -5.45 -3.43 6.18
C ILE A 102 -6.94 -3.59 6.42
N VAL A 103 -7.50 -2.70 7.24
CA VAL A 103 -8.85 -2.82 7.77
C VAL A 103 -9.71 -1.67 7.28
N ALA A 104 -10.76 -1.98 6.54
CA ALA A 104 -11.82 -1.03 6.22
C ALA A 104 -12.87 -1.07 7.33
N LYS A 105 -13.21 0.10 7.88
CA LYS A 105 -14.17 0.25 8.98
C LYS A 105 -15.32 1.14 8.55
N LYS A 106 -16.53 0.79 8.98
CA LYS A 106 -17.70 1.66 8.85
C LYS A 106 -17.77 2.57 10.06
N GLU A 107 -17.35 3.79 9.89
CA GLU A 107 -17.35 4.82 10.94
C GLU A 107 -17.41 6.21 10.32
N LEU A 108 -18.00 7.16 11.01
CA LEU A 108 -17.95 8.56 10.59
C LEU A 108 -16.56 9.12 10.88
N PHE A 109 -15.92 9.65 9.88
CA PHE A 109 -14.60 10.25 10.00
C PHE A 109 -14.53 11.53 9.16
N ALA A 110 -13.96 12.58 9.74
CA ALA A 110 -13.76 13.86 9.08
C ALA A 110 -12.26 14.18 8.98
N TYR A 111 -11.85 14.63 7.83
CA TYR A 111 -10.52 15.18 7.59
C TYR A 111 -10.64 16.39 6.66
N ASP A 112 -10.03 17.50 7.04
CA ASP A 112 -10.01 18.77 6.30
C ASP A 112 -11.40 19.21 5.79
N GLY A 113 -12.41 19.12 6.65
CA GLY A 113 -13.80 19.47 6.34
C GLY A 113 -14.58 18.44 5.51
N ILE A 114 -13.93 17.38 5.04
CA ILE A 114 -14.57 16.33 4.26
C ILE A 114 -15.00 15.18 5.19
N ASN A 115 -16.30 14.87 5.17
CA ASN A 115 -16.89 13.80 5.96
C ASN A 115 -17.05 12.54 5.11
N LYS A 116 -16.55 11.41 5.61
CA LYS A 116 -16.77 10.09 5.03
C LYS A 116 -17.34 9.13 6.07
N THR A 117 -17.99 8.08 5.62
CA THR A 117 -18.65 7.09 6.48
C THR A 117 -17.86 5.78 6.59
N TYR A 118 -16.67 5.76 6.04
CA TYR A 118 -15.74 4.65 6.11
C TYR A 118 -14.31 5.17 6.26
N THR A 119 -13.47 4.34 6.86
CA THR A 119 -12.02 4.54 6.90
C THR A 119 -11.30 3.31 6.42
N SER A 120 -10.09 3.49 5.93
CA SER A 120 -9.18 2.40 5.52
C SER A 120 -7.73 2.88 5.55
N ALA A 121 -6.82 2.13 4.93
CA ALA A 121 -5.43 2.54 4.76
C ALA A 121 -4.98 2.42 3.30
N ARG A 122 -4.11 3.34 2.89
CA ARG A 122 -3.40 3.35 1.62
C ARG A 122 -1.91 3.48 1.90
N LEU A 123 -1.15 2.50 1.44
CA LEU A 123 0.28 2.42 1.68
C LEU A 123 1.04 2.58 0.35
N ASN A 124 2.06 3.42 0.37
CA ASN A 124 3.03 3.50 -0.71
C ASN A 124 4.35 2.87 -0.25
N SER A 125 4.99 2.03 -1.06
CA SER A 125 6.36 1.63 -0.78
C SER A 125 7.30 2.83 -0.88
N LYS A 126 8.31 2.87 -0.01
CA LYS A 126 9.42 3.84 -0.10
C LYS A 126 10.56 3.34 -0.97
N PHE A 127 10.31 2.28 -1.70
CA PHE A 127 11.20 1.68 -2.67
C PHE A 127 10.52 1.70 -4.04
N ASP A 128 11.24 2.10 -5.04
CA ASP A 128 10.82 2.09 -6.44
C ASP A 128 11.61 1.07 -7.25
N ILE A 129 10.98 0.57 -8.30
CA ILE A 129 11.58 -0.38 -9.22
C ILE A 129 11.29 0.05 -10.65
N ARG A 130 12.33 0.03 -11.50
CA ARG A 130 12.17 0.34 -12.92
C ARG A 130 11.88 -0.89 -13.76
N TYR A 131 12.59 -1.97 -13.48
CA TYR A 131 12.43 -3.26 -14.14
C TYR A 131 12.60 -4.37 -13.11
N GLY A 132 11.79 -5.39 -13.20
CA GLY A 132 11.93 -6.51 -12.28
C GLY A 132 10.67 -7.32 -12.10
N ARG A 133 10.65 -8.08 -11.05
CA ARG A 133 9.55 -8.93 -10.63
C ARG A 133 9.05 -8.47 -9.26
N ILE A 134 7.76 -8.48 -9.09
CA ILE A 134 7.07 -8.21 -7.84
C ILE A 134 6.29 -9.46 -7.46
N ASP A 135 6.57 -10.03 -6.31
CA ASP A 135 5.82 -11.14 -5.75
C ASP A 135 5.07 -10.66 -4.50
N VAL A 136 3.77 -10.90 -4.49
CA VAL A 136 2.91 -10.52 -3.37
C VAL A 136 2.04 -11.69 -2.99
N ARG A 137 2.12 -12.11 -1.71
CA ARG A 137 1.19 -13.07 -1.14
C ARG A 137 0.14 -12.33 -0.32
N ALA A 138 -1.13 -12.46 -0.72
CA ALA A 138 -2.21 -11.72 -0.12
C ALA A 138 -3.47 -12.56 0.04
N LYS A 139 -4.18 -12.35 1.14
CA LYS A 139 -5.56 -12.79 1.31
C LYS A 139 -6.47 -11.59 1.10
N LEU A 140 -7.19 -11.58 -0.01
CA LEU A 140 -8.08 -10.48 -0.38
C LEU A 140 -9.50 -10.73 0.13
N PRO A 141 -10.27 -9.67 0.46
CA PRO A 141 -11.68 -9.81 0.80
C PRO A 141 -12.48 -10.18 -0.44
N SER A 142 -13.58 -10.88 -0.23
CA SER A 142 -14.51 -11.29 -1.28
C SER A 142 -15.90 -10.65 -1.17
N SER A 143 -16.12 -9.80 -0.18
CA SER A 143 -17.41 -9.14 0.02
C SER A 143 -17.73 -8.16 -1.10
N LYS A 144 -19.00 -8.06 -1.47
CA LYS A 144 -19.46 -7.12 -2.49
C LYS A 144 -19.15 -5.67 -2.08
N GLY A 145 -18.60 -4.91 -3.00
CA GLY A 145 -18.25 -3.50 -2.79
C GLY A 145 -16.85 -3.28 -2.22
N THR A 146 -16.12 -4.33 -1.86
CA THR A 146 -14.70 -4.22 -1.59
C THR A 146 -13.92 -4.17 -2.91
N TRP A 147 -12.94 -3.31 -2.99
CA TRP A 147 -12.09 -3.14 -4.17
C TRP A 147 -10.62 -3.13 -3.72
N PRO A 148 -10.08 -4.29 -3.33
CA PRO A 148 -8.69 -4.38 -2.95
C PRO A 148 -7.81 -4.13 -4.18
N ALA A 149 -6.77 -3.32 -4.02
CA ALA A 149 -5.84 -3.05 -5.11
C ALA A 149 -4.40 -3.15 -4.63
N ILE A 150 -3.62 -3.93 -5.36
CA ILE A 150 -2.15 -3.95 -5.31
C ILE A 150 -1.73 -3.55 -6.72
N TRP A 151 -1.04 -2.42 -6.83
CA TRP A 151 -0.74 -1.83 -8.12
C TRP A 151 0.54 -1.01 -8.08
N THR A 152 1.11 -0.73 -9.22
CA THR A 152 2.26 0.14 -9.38
C THR A 152 1.83 1.48 -9.97
N LEU A 153 2.57 2.52 -9.62
CA LEU A 153 2.35 3.85 -10.11
C LEU A 153 3.71 4.53 -10.28
N GLY A 154 3.88 5.31 -11.33
CA GLY A 154 5.13 6.02 -11.56
C GLY A 154 5.48 6.95 -10.40
N THR A 155 6.76 7.00 -10.04
CA THR A 155 7.24 7.90 -8.97
C THR A 155 7.07 9.38 -9.33
N ASN A 156 6.83 9.68 -10.59
CA ASN A 156 6.58 11.02 -11.12
C ASN A 156 5.11 11.49 -11.00
N ILE A 157 4.24 10.71 -10.38
CA ILE A 157 2.86 11.13 -10.19
C ILE A 157 2.75 12.37 -9.31
N GLY A 158 2.00 13.36 -9.76
CA GLY A 158 1.74 14.61 -9.04
C GLY A 158 0.63 14.54 -7.98
N GLU A 159 0.46 13.40 -7.36
CA GLU A 159 -0.60 13.15 -6.38
C GLU A 159 -0.21 13.68 -5.00
N ILE A 160 -1.03 14.56 -4.43
CA ILE A 160 -0.81 15.13 -3.10
C ILE A 160 -0.76 14.03 -2.04
N GLY A 161 0.18 14.14 -1.10
CA GLY A 161 0.31 13.17 0.00
C GLY A 161 0.95 11.83 -0.38
N ASN A 162 1.30 11.63 -1.65
CA ASN A 162 2.12 10.52 -2.11
C ASN A 162 3.53 10.59 -1.49
N TYR A 163 4.20 9.46 -1.33
CA TYR A 163 5.55 9.41 -0.75
C TYR A 163 6.56 10.21 -1.58
N TYR A 164 6.57 10.03 -2.88
CA TYR A 164 7.48 10.75 -3.77
C TYR A 164 7.03 12.19 -4.01
N GLY A 165 5.73 12.46 -3.80
CA GLY A 165 5.15 13.78 -4.01
C GLY A 165 5.42 14.30 -5.42
N THR A 166 5.71 15.60 -5.52
CA THR A 166 6.08 16.24 -6.80
C THR A 166 7.59 16.28 -7.05
N SER A 167 8.40 15.70 -6.17
CA SER A 167 9.86 15.78 -6.25
C SER A 167 10.46 15.04 -7.45
N GLN A 168 9.78 14.00 -7.94
CA GLN A 168 10.19 13.18 -9.06
C GLN A 168 9.48 13.57 -10.38
N GLY A 169 8.60 14.54 -10.33
CA GLY A 169 7.80 14.98 -11.45
C GLY A 169 6.42 15.44 -11.03
N ASN A 170 5.58 15.75 -11.99
CA ASN A 170 4.19 16.16 -11.77
C ASN A 170 3.33 15.71 -12.95
N VAL A 171 3.24 14.42 -13.13
CA VAL A 171 2.48 13.81 -14.23
C VAL A 171 1.18 13.25 -13.68
N GLY A 172 0.10 13.46 -14.38
CA GLY A 172 -1.21 12.96 -14.01
C GLY A 172 -1.44 11.52 -14.46
N TRP A 173 -2.45 10.88 -13.89
CA TRP A 173 -2.96 9.62 -14.39
C TRP A 173 -3.61 9.84 -15.79
N PRO A 174 -3.44 8.97 -16.81
CA PRO A 174 -2.68 7.68 -16.76
C PRO A 174 -1.22 7.77 -17.21
N GLU A 175 -0.68 8.95 -17.47
CA GLU A 175 0.67 9.14 -18.03
C GLU A 175 1.79 8.69 -17.09
N CYS A 176 1.48 8.48 -15.81
CA CYS A 176 2.42 8.06 -14.76
C CYS A 176 2.42 6.54 -14.50
N GLY A 177 1.65 5.76 -15.22
CA GLY A 177 1.52 4.32 -14.95
C GLY A 177 1.53 3.42 -16.16
#